data_d2e93aa6ea18befb4002cd4574da12bb
#
_entry.id   d2e93aa6ea18befb4002cd4574da12bb
#
_cell.length_a   1.000
_cell.length_b   1.000
_cell.length_c   1.000
_cell.angle_alpha   90.00
_cell.angle_beta   90.00
_cell.angle_gamma   90.00
#
_symmetry.space_group_name_H-M   'P 1'
#
loop_
_entity.id
_entity.type
_entity.pdbx_description
1 polymer ?
#
loop_
_entity_poly.entity_id
_entity_poly.type
_entity_poly.pdbx_seq_one_letter_code
_entity_poly.pdbx_strand_id
1 'polypeptide(L)'
;VLYDHAEFDASFTLGDWLRDLAPYLTGGQRPIIVGGTGLYLSTLVRGISNIPETPPALREQSGALDLATMIPALDHETRALIDLNNPRRVQRAWEVQQMTGEGMAAWHQRRTPPLLPTQDATCIVLDAPKDWLTPRIEHRFDLMMAAGALEEAREMHLNWDPDLQSSKAIGARWMIAHIEGKMPMHEVRERTIVATRQYAKRQRTWFRSNMADWQSLPISSTNLSTAITC
;
A
#
# COMPACT_ATOMS: atom_id res chain seq x y z
N VAL A 1 -3.54 15.44 12.43
CA VAL A 1 -2.50 14.69 11.72
C VAL A 1 -2.80 13.21 11.90
N LEU A 2 -2.94 12.47 10.79
CA LEU A 2 -3.23 11.01 10.83
C LEU A 2 -1.94 10.20 10.65
N TYR A 3 -0.94 10.45 11.49
CA TYR A 3 0.24 9.62 11.65
C TYR A 3 0.16 8.94 13.02
N ASP A 4 0.52 7.65 13.08
CA ASP A 4 0.60 6.90 14.32
C ASP A 4 -0.71 6.91 15.13
N HIS A 5 -1.85 6.73 14.44
CA HIS A 5 -3.19 6.80 15.02
C HIS A 5 -3.88 5.43 15.13
N ALA A 6 -3.28 4.39 14.56
CA ALA A 6 -3.78 3.02 14.65
C ALA A 6 -2.84 2.18 15.51
N GLU A 7 -3.41 1.36 16.39
CA GLU A 7 -2.65 0.43 17.20
C GLU A 7 -1.88 -0.58 16.35
N PHE A 8 -0.76 -1.06 16.87
CA PHE A 8 0.17 -1.94 16.16
C PHE A 8 -0.48 -3.24 15.64
N ASP A 9 -1.39 -3.81 16.41
CA ASP A 9 -2.10 -5.06 16.12
C ASP A 9 -3.50 -4.83 15.51
N ALA A 10 -3.88 -3.56 15.29
CA ALA A 10 -5.18 -3.23 14.74
C ALA A 10 -5.34 -3.73 13.31
N SER A 11 -6.51 -4.30 13.02
CA SER A 11 -6.96 -4.57 11.67
C SER A 11 -7.43 -3.27 11.01
N PHE A 12 -6.50 -2.49 10.48
CA PHE A 12 -6.80 -1.20 9.84
C PHE A 12 -6.97 -1.36 8.33
N THR A 13 -8.13 -1.00 7.84
CA THR A 13 -8.51 -1.17 6.43
C THR A 13 -8.51 0.15 5.66
N LEU A 14 -8.61 0.06 4.33
CA LEU A 14 -8.83 1.22 3.46
C LEU A 14 -10.14 1.97 3.81
N GLY A 15 -11.19 1.23 4.20
CA GLY A 15 -12.45 1.82 4.62
C GLY A 15 -12.32 2.61 5.92
N ASP A 16 -11.53 2.11 6.87
CA ASP A 16 -11.23 2.81 8.12
C ASP A 16 -10.49 4.12 7.83
N TRP A 17 -9.44 4.05 6.98
CA TRP A 17 -8.71 5.23 6.58
C TRP A 17 -9.59 6.31 5.93
N LEU A 18 -10.53 5.92 5.06
CA LEU A 18 -11.47 6.89 4.45
C LEU A 18 -12.39 7.53 5.49
N ARG A 19 -12.89 6.74 6.47
CA ARG A 19 -13.72 7.27 7.57
C ARG A 19 -12.95 8.25 8.44
N ASP A 20 -11.72 7.92 8.80
CA ASP A 20 -10.87 8.79 9.63
C ASP A 20 -10.45 10.07 8.91
N LEU A 21 -10.30 10.01 7.56
CA LEU A 21 -9.94 11.17 6.75
C LEU A 21 -11.11 12.13 6.51
N ALA A 22 -12.35 11.62 6.43
CA ALA A 22 -13.52 12.40 6.04
C ALA A 22 -13.71 13.72 6.83
N PRO A 23 -13.57 13.75 8.17
CA PRO A 23 -13.72 14.99 8.95
C PRO A 23 -12.72 16.08 8.58
N TYR A 24 -11.51 15.70 8.12
CA TYR A 24 -10.46 16.67 7.73
C TYR A 24 -10.71 17.30 6.36
N LEU A 25 -11.54 16.68 5.52
CA LEU A 25 -11.91 17.21 4.21
C LEU A 25 -13.01 18.27 4.28
N THR A 26 -13.83 18.25 5.34
CA THR A 26 -14.94 19.20 5.57
C THR A 26 -14.56 20.35 6.48
N GLY A 27 -13.36 20.35 7.05
CA GLY A 27 -12.82 21.43 7.88
C GLY A 27 -12.46 22.67 7.08
N GLY A 28 -12.44 23.83 7.72
CA GLY A 28 -12.12 25.13 7.08
C GLY A 28 -10.65 25.29 6.61
N GLN A 29 -9.77 24.32 6.92
CA GLN A 29 -8.36 24.32 6.49
C GLN A 29 -8.17 23.37 5.31
N ARG A 30 -7.36 23.77 4.34
CA ARG A 30 -6.99 22.89 3.21
C ARG A 30 -6.07 21.77 3.71
N PRO A 31 -6.49 20.49 3.64
CA PRO A 31 -5.63 19.39 4.03
C PRO A 31 -4.56 19.11 2.97
N ILE A 32 -3.39 18.68 3.40
CA ILE A 32 -2.33 18.14 2.54
C ILE A 32 -2.23 16.64 2.83
N ILE A 33 -2.61 15.82 1.85
CA ILE A 33 -2.60 14.36 1.96
C ILE A 33 -1.34 13.84 1.26
N VAL A 34 -0.44 13.24 2.02
CA VAL A 34 0.83 12.70 1.51
C VAL A 34 0.86 11.20 1.72
N GLY A 35 1.25 10.46 0.69
CA GLY A 35 1.37 9.01 0.79
C GLY A 35 1.99 8.36 -0.44
N GLY A 36 2.34 7.08 -0.29
CA GLY A 36 2.92 6.27 -1.37
C GLY A 36 2.06 5.05 -1.73
N THR A 37 0.95 4.80 -1.01
CA THR A 37 0.03 3.71 -1.31
C THR A 37 -0.99 4.17 -2.32
N GLY A 38 -0.67 3.96 -3.60
CA GLY A 38 -1.48 4.45 -4.71
C GLY A 38 -2.95 4.00 -4.67
N LEU A 39 -3.23 2.79 -4.16
CA LEU A 39 -4.61 2.31 -3.99
C LEU A 39 -5.42 3.25 -3.08
N TYR A 40 -4.88 3.71 -1.96
CA TYR A 40 -5.54 4.61 -1.03
C TYR A 40 -5.86 5.95 -1.70
N LEU A 41 -4.85 6.56 -2.34
CA LEU A 41 -5.02 7.82 -3.04
C LEU A 41 -5.99 7.70 -4.22
N SER A 42 -5.93 6.61 -4.99
CA SER A 42 -6.87 6.37 -6.09
C SER A 42 -8.30 6.21 -5.59
N THR A 43 -8.50 5.48 -4.49
CA THR A 43 -9.83 5.27 -3.91
C THR A 43 -10.42 6.59 -3.40
N LEU A 44 -9.60 7.43 -2.79
CA LEU A 44 -10.01 8.74 -2.31
C LEU A 44 -10.65 9.60 -3.42
N VAL A 45 -10.02 9.59 -4.62
CA VAL A 45 -10.43 10.47 -5.72
C VAL A 45 -11.31 9.81 -6.79
N ARG A 46 -11.48 8.48 -6.76
CA ARG A 46 -12.23 7.71 -7.76
C ARG A 46 -13.31 6.82 -7.17
N GLY A 47 -13.45 6.82 -5.84
CA GLY A 47 -14.36 5.95 -5.12
C GLY A 47 -13.92 4.49 -5.04
N ILE A 48 -14.66 3.69 -4.32
CA ILE A 48 -14.42 2.27 -4.08
C ILE A 48 -15.67 1.45 -4.37
N SER A 49 -15.50 0.21 -4.81
CA SER A 49 -16.58 -0.75 -4.84
C SER A 49 -16.87 -1.25 -3.42
N ASN A 50 -18.09 -1.14 -2.97
CA ASN A 50 -18.50 -1.56 -1.61
C ASN A 50 -18.70 -3.08 -1.53
N ILE A 51 -17.63 -3.82 -1.85
CA ILE A 51 -17.62 -5.29 -1.80
C ILE A 51 -17.57 -5.73 -0.34
N PRO A 52 -18.47 -6.62 0.11
CA PRO A 52 -18.45 -7.14 1.47
C PRO A 52 -17.10 -7.78 1.85
N GLU A 53 -16.84 -7.85 3.15
CA GLU A 53 -15.66 -8.53 3.66
C GLU A 53 -15.77 -10.04 3.42
N THR A 54 -14.65 -10.68 3.01
CA THR A 54 -14.61 -12.13 2.81
C THR A 54 -14.69 -12.83 4.17
N PRO A 55 -15.70 -13.70 4.38
CA PRO A 55 -15.78 -14.51 5.59
C PRO A 55 -14.53 -15.34 5.81
N PRO A 56 -14.05 -15.51 7.06
CA PRO A 56 -12.85 -16.30 7.36
C PRO A 56 -12.87 -17.71 6.78
N ALA A 57 -13.97 -18.42 6.89
CA ALA A 57 -14.13 -19.76 6.33
C ALA A 57 -13.95 -19.81 4.80
N LEU A 58 -14.48 -18.80 4.07
CA LEU A 58 -14.30 -18.71 2.62
C LEU A 58 -12.85 -18.36 2.26
N ARG A 59 -12.18 -17.56 3.07
CA ARG A 59 -10.75 -17.24 2.90
C ARG A 59 -9.85 -18.45 3.11
N GLU A 60 -10.14 -19.27 4.10
CA GLU A 60 -9.45 -20.54 4.33
C GLU A 60 -9.66 -21.50 3.15
N GLN A 61 -10.91 -21.66 2.72
CA GLN A 61 -11.25 -22.48 1.54
C GLN A 61 -10.48 -22.01 0.30
N SER A 62 -10.51 -20.72 -0.02
CA SER A 62 -9.83 -20.16 -1.19
C SER A 62 -8.30 -20.31 -1.11
N GLY A 63 -7.74 -20.25 0.11
CA GLY A 63 -6.31 -20.47 0.35
C GLY A 63 -5.82 -21.89 0.06
N ALA A 64 -6.73 -22.89 0.10
CA ALA A 64 -6.44 -24.27 -0.22
C ALA A 64 -6.58 -24.61 -1.72
N LEU A 65 -7.17 -23.71 -2.53
CA LEU A 65 -7.40 -23.92 -3.96
C LEU A 65 -6.24 -23.42 -4.81
N ASP A 66 -5.99 -24.10 -5.91
CA ASP A 66 -5.04 -23.66 -6.93
C ASP A 66 -5.71 -22.74 -8.00
N LEU A 67 -4.85 -22.08 -8.80
CA LEU A 67 -5.32 -21.21 -9.88
C LEU A 67 -6.08 -21.97 -10.96
N ALA A 68 -5.72 -23.24 -11.22
CA ALA A 68 -6.36 -24.07 -12.24
C ALA A 68 -7.82 -24.34 -11.88
N THR A 69 -8.16 -24.40 -10.60
CA THR A 69 -9.53 -24.55 -10.09
C THR A 69 -10.28 -23.22 -10.06
N MET A 70 -9.64 -22.15 -9.62
CA MET A 70 -10.30 -20.86 -9.44
C MET A 70 -10.61 -20.13 -10.76
N ILE A 71 -9.65 -20.11 -11.71
CA ILE A 71 -9.78 -19.35 -12.95
C ILE A 71 -10.99 -19.77 -13.80
N PRO A 72 -11.25 -21.08 -14.06
CA PRO A 72 -12.44 -21.48 -14.81
C PRO A 72 -13.77 -21.11 -14.19
N ALA A 73 -13.78 -20.97 -12.85
CA ALA A 73 -14.98 -20.62 -12.10
C ALA A 73 -15.34 -19.12 -12.17
N LEU A 74 -14.40 -18.26 -12.61
CA LEU A 74 -14.66 -16.83 -12.78
C LEU A 74 -15.49 -16.57 -14.04
N ASP A 75 -16.33 -15.54 -14.00
CA ASP A 75 -17.04 -15.05 -15.18
C ASP A 75 -16.07 -14.49 -16.24
N HIS A 76 -16.54 -14.40 -17.47
CA HIS A 76 -15.73 -13.96 -18.60
C HIS A 76 -15.19 -12.53 -18.45
N GLU A 77 -16.03 -11.61 -17.96
CA GLU A 77 -15.67 -10.19 -17.82
C GLU A 77 -14.61 -10.00 -16.73
N THR A 78 -14.75 -10.71 -15.62
CA THR A 78 -13.75 -10.69 -14.54
C THR A 78 -12.41 -11.28 -15.01
N ARG A 79 -12.41 -12.38 -15.79
CA ARG A 79 -11.19 -12.95 -16.36
C ARG A 79 -10.48 -11.98 -17.32
N ALA A 80 -11.22 -11.21 -18.09
CA ALA A 80 -10.67 -10.20 -18.99
C ALA A 80 -10.12 -8.97 -18.23
N LEU A 81 -10.65 -8.69 -17.03
CA LEU A 81 -10.31 -7.51 -16.24
C LEU A 81 -9.04 -7.69 -15.40
N ILE A 82 -8.81 -8.89 -14.85
CA ILE A 82 -7.75 -9.12 -13.87
C ILE A 82 -6.52 -9.81 -14.48
N ASP A 83 -5.36 -9.60 -13.85
CA ASP A 83 -4.16 -10.36 -14.16
C ASP A 83 -4.26 -11.80 -13.60
N LEU A 84 -4.52 -12.77 -14.47
CA LEU A 84 -4.68 -14.18 -14.11
C LEU A 84 -3.38 -14.85 -13.62
N ASN A 85 -2.22 -14.25 -13.84
CA ASN A 85 -0.94 -14.71 -13.31
C ASN A 85 -0.71 -14.23 -11.86
N ASN A 86 -1.59 -13.41 -11.33
CA ASN A 86 -1.50 -12.93 -9.96
C ASN A 86 -2.43 -13.74 -9.03
N PRO A 87 -1.89 -14.69 -8.22
CA PRO A 87 -2.71 -15.59 -7.39
C PRO A 87 -3.65 -14.83 -6.44
N ARG A 88 -3.18 -13.73 -5.85
CA ARG A 88 -3.99 -12.95 -4.91
C ARG A 88 -5.17 -12.24 -5.58
N ARG A 89 -4.99 -11.79 -6.84
CA ARG A 89 -6.09 -11.19 -7.60
C ARG A 89 -7.12 -12.21 -8.02
N VAL A 90 -6.68 -13.39 -8.45
CA VAL A 90 -7.55 -14.50 -8.81
C VAL A 90 -8.32 -14.98 -7.58
N GLN A 91 -7.62 -15.22 -6.46
CA GLN A 91 -8.24 -15.62 -5.21
C GLN A 91 -9.32 -14.61 -4.77
N ARG A 92 -8.99 -13.31 -4.75
CA ARG A 92 -9.97 -12.27 -4.36
C ARG A 92 -11.16 -12.21 -5.31
N ALA A 93 -10.96 -12.33 -6.62
CA ALA A 93 -12.06 -12.35 -7.59
C ALA A 93 -12.97 -13.57 -7.40
N TRP A 94 -12.37 -14.73 -7.13
CA TRP A 94 -13.10 -15.96 -6.82
C TRP A 94 -13.91 -15.82 -5.53
N GLU A 95 -13.30 -15.34 -4.45
CA GLU A 95 -13.97 -15.08 -3.18
C GLU A 95 -15.19 -14.16 -3.35
N VAL A 96 -15.01 -13.05 -4.09
CA VAL A 96 -16.11 -12.10 -4.35
C VAL A 96 -17.24 -12.78 -5.08
N GLN A 97 -16.96 -13.54 -6.13
CA GLN A 97 -17.99 -14.23 -6.91
C GLN A 97 -18.70 -15.31 -6.09
N GLN A 98 -17.98 -16.09 -5.28
CA GLN A 98 -18.60 -17.10 -4.40
C GLN A 98 -19.50 -16.48 -3.33
N MET A 99 -19.08 -15.36 -2.77
CA MET A 99 -19.78 -14.71 -1.68
C MET A 99 -21.02 -13.94 -2.15
N THR A 100 -20.96 -13.33 -3.34
CA THR A 100 -21.97 -12.39 -3.81
C THR A 100 -22.81 -12.90 -4.98
N GLY A 101 -22.37 -13.96 -5.65
CA GLY A 101 -22.94 -14.44 -6.89
C GLY A 101 -22.58 -13.59 -8.12
N GLU A 102 -21.81 -12.50 -7.94
CA GLU A 102 -21.45 -11.58 -9.01
C GLU A 102 -19.92 -11.44 -9.13
N GLY A 103 -19.42 -11.33 -10.35
CA GLY A 103 -18.00 -11.17 -10.59
C GLY A 103 -17.45 -9.79 -10.24
N MET A 104 -16.14 -9.72 -10.06
CA MET A 104 -15.41 -8.50 -9.72
C MET A 104 -15.65 -7.38 -10.74
N ALA A 105 -15.85 -7.69 -12.02
CA ALA A 105 -16.11 -6.70 -13.07
C ALA A 105 -17.41 -5.92 -12.81
N ALA A 106 -18.49 -6.62 -12.43
CA ALA A 106 -19.77 -5.99 -12.09
C ALA A 106 -19.65 -5.07 -10.87
N TRP A 107 -18.90 -5.48 -9.86
CA TRP A 107 -18.63 -4.65 -8.69
C TRP A 107 -17.81 -3.39 -9.02
N HIS A 108 -16.85 -3.49 -9.94
CA HIS A 108 -16.05 -2.33 -10.36
C HIS A 108 -16.86 -1.28 -11.13
N GLN A 109 -17.97 -1.65 -11.74
CA GLN A 109 -18.89 -0.70 -12.37
C GLN A 109 -19.75 0.08 -11.36
N ARG A 110 -19.92 -0.45 -10.14
CA ARG A 110 -20.76 0.10 -9.06
C ARG A 110 -19.91 0.72 -7.95
N ARG A 111 -19.01 1.63 -8.31
CA ARG A 111 -18.21 2.37 -7.32
C ARG A 111 -19.07 3.38 -6.58
N THR A 112 -18.78 3.56 -5.29
CA THR A 112 -19.31 4.70 -4.53
C THR A 112 -18.71 6.00 -5.07
N PRO A 113 -19.42 7.14 -4.93
CA PRO A 113 -18.82 8.43 -5.22
C PRO A 113 -17.50 8.62 -4.46
N PRO A 114 -16.50 9.28 -5.07
CA PRO A 114 -15.25 9.57 -4.38
C PRO A 114 -15.49 10.53 -3.22
N LEU A 115 -14.72 10.33 -2.14
CA LEU A 115 -14.75 11.22 -0.98
C LEU A 115 -14.17 12.61 -1.31
N LEU A 116 -13.19 12.67 -2.21
CA LEU A 116 -12.56 13.89 -2.72
C LEU A 116 -12.40 13.78 -4.25
N PRO A 117 -13.38 14.25 -5.05
CA PRO A 117 -13.26 14.21 -6.51
C PRO A 117 -12.02 14.96 -7.01
N THR A 118 -11.44 14.50 -8.13
CA THR A 118 -10.21 15.11 -8.68
C THR A 118 -10.35 16.57 -9.05
N GLN A 119 -11.56 17.04 -9.40
CA GLN A 119 -11.83 18.43 -9.68
C GLN A 119 -11.74 19.34 -8.43
N ASP A 120 -11.89 18.77 -7.25
CA ASP A 120 -11.84 19.48 -5.96
C ASP A 120 -10.47 19.37 -5.29
N ALA A 121 -9.50 18.74 -5.96
CA ALA A 121 -8.17 18.46 -5.43
C ALA A 121 -7.06 18.83 -6.42
N THR A 122 -5.93 19.32 -5.90
CA THR A 122 -4.68 19.38 -6.66
C THR A 122 -3.93 18.05 -6.50
N CYS A 123 -3.99 17.23 -7.54
CA CYS A 123 -3.40 15.90 -7.54
C CYS A 123 -2.00 15.92 -8.15
N ILE A 124 -0.98 15.59 -7.35
CA ILE A 124 0.43 15.67 -7.74
C ILE A 124 1.14 14.33 -7.52
N VAL A 125 1.90 13.88 -8.51
CA VAL A 125 2.84 12.76 -8.39
C VAL A 125 4.26 13.32 -8.38
N LEU A 126 5.01 13.04 -7.32
CA LEU A 126 6.43 13.39 -7.24
C LEU A 126 7.24 12.36 -8.02
N ASP A 127 7.84 12.77 -9.15
CA ASP A 127 8.69 11.89 -9.97
C ASP A 127 10.16 12.06 -9.56
N ALA A 128 10.63 11.11 -8.75
CA ALA A 128 12.00 11.08 -8.23
C ALA A 128 12.86 10.12 -9.08
N PRO A 129 13.92 10.62 -9.75
CA PRO A 129 14.87 9.77 -10.48
C PRO A 129 15.53 8.74 -9.56
N LYS A 130 15.83 7.55 -10.11
CA LYS A 130 16.47 6.45 -9.35
C LYS A 130 17.78 6.90 -8.69
N ASP A 131 18.59 7.63 -9.43
CA ASP A 131 19.94 8.04 -8.96
C ASP A 131 19.87 9.12 -7.85
N TRP A 132 18.80 9.92 -7.86
CA TRP A 132 18.50 10.85 -6.78
C TRP A 132 17.96 10.11 -5.54
N LEU A 133 17.13 9.11 -5.73
CA LEU A 133 16.44 8.41 -4.65
C LEU A 133 17.33 7.38 -3.93
N THR A 134 18.21 6.67 -4.64
CA THR A 134 19.02 5.58 -4.09
C THR A 134 19.88 6.02 -2.90
N PRO A 135 20.69 7.10 -2.97
CA PRO A 135 21.48 7.54 -1.83
C PRO A 135 20.64 7.98 -0.62
N ARG A 136 19.44 8.50 -0.89
CA ARG A 136 18.50 8.91 0.16
C ARG A 136 17.88 7.73 0.89
N ILE A 137 17.62 6.64 0.19
CA ILE A 137 17.15 5.38 0.81
C ILE A 137 18.23 4.82 1.74
N GLU A 138 19.47 4.81 1.31
CA GLU A 138 20.62 4.36 2.10
C GLU A 138 20.80 5.21 3.35
N HIS A 139 20.87 6.52 3.18
CA HIS A 139 21.01 7.47 4.28
C HIS A 139 19.83 7.40 5.26
N ARG A 140 18.59 7.26 4.75
CA ARG A 140 17.41 7.10 5.60
C ARG A 140 17.50 5.84 6.47
N PHE A 141 17.98 4.73 5.92
CA PHE A 141 18.20 3.51 6.71
C PHE A 141 19.17 3.78 7.87
N ASP A 142 20.31 4.43 7.58
CA ASP A 142 21.33 4.73 8.58
C ASP A 142 20.79 5.67 9.67
N LEU A 143 19.97 6.68 9.29
CA LEU A 143 19.28 7.56 10.24
C LEU A 143 18.25 6.81 11.10
N MET A 144 17.46 5.90 10.53
CA MET A 144 16.50 5.08 11.27
C MET A 144 17.21 4.21 12.32
N MET A 145 18.33 3.60 11.96
CA MET A 145 19.13 2.80 12.90
C MET A 145 19.68 3.67 14.04
N ALA A 146 20.18 4.86 13.73
CA ALA A 146 20.67 5.82 14.73
C ALA A 146 19.54 6.36 15.63
N ALA A 147 18.31 6.39 15.14
CA ALA A 147 17.11 6.83 15.88
C ALA A 147 16.44 5.72 16.71
N GLY A 148 16.99 4.50 16.76
CA GLY A 148 16.48 3.43 17.62
C GLY A 148 15.62 2.37 16.92
N ALA A 149 15.66 2.25 15.60
CA ALA A 149 14.85 1.26 14.88
C ALA A 149 15.15 -0.21 15.30
N LEU A 150 16.36 -0.49 15.78
CA LEU A 150 16.70 -1.82 16.30
C LEU A 150 16.09 -2.05 17.69
N GLU A 151 16.03 -1.04 18.51
CA GLU A 151 15.39 -1.06 19.83
C GLU A 151 13.88 -1.29 19.68
N GLU A 152 13.23 -0.56 18.79
CA GLU A 152 11.82 -0.76 18.42
C GLU A 152 11.59 -2.22 17.95
N ALA A 153 12.46 -2.75 17.09
CA ALA A 153 12.36 -4.14 16.64
C ALA A 153 12.53 -5.16 17.80
N ARG A 154 13.33 -4.85 18.84
CA ARG A 154 13.45 -5.71 20.04
C ARG A 154 12.15 -5.72 20.86
N GLU A 155 11.51 -4.59 20.99
CA GLU A 155 10.21 -4.50 21.68
C GLU A 155 9.15 -5.29 20.89
N MET A 156 9.10 -5.12 19.57
CA MET A 156 8.20 -5.88 18.69
C MET A 156 8.46 -7.39 18.77
N HIS A 157 9.72 -7.82 18.93
CA HIS A 157 10.08 -9.24 18.96
C HIS A 157 9.39 -10.01 20.07
N LEU A 158 9.05 -9.37 21.18
CA LEU A 158 8.35 -10.00 22.31
C LEU A 158 6.98 -10.58 21.93
N ASN A 159 6.30 -9.93 20.97
CA ASN A 159 4.98 -10.31 20.48
C ASN A 159 4.99 -10.46 18.94
N TRP A 160 6.11 -10.93 18.37
CA TRP A 160 6.27 -11.00 16.93
C TRP A 160 5.31 -12.02 16.31
N ASP A 161 4.41 -11.53 15.47
CA ASP A 161 3.57 -12.32 14.59
C ASP A 161 3.80 -11.89 13.13
N PRO A 162 4.37 -12.77 12.27
CA PRO A 162 4.66 -12.42 10.88
C PRO A 162 3.41 -12.15 10.02
N ASP A 163 2.22 -12.54 10.47
CA ASP A 163 0.98 -12.37 9.74
C ASP A 163 0.33 -11.00 9.97
N LEU A 164 0.70 -10.29 11.04
CA LEU A 164 0.23 -8.94 11.30
C LEU A 164 0.61 -7.96 10.16
N GLN A 165 -0.23 -6.96 9.96
CA GLN A 165 0.01 -5.91 8.96
C GLN A 165 1.28 -5.11 9.26
N SER A 166 1.51 -4.75 10.51
CA SER A 166 2.69 -4.05 11.03
C SER A 166 3.98 -4.83 10.79
N SER A 167 3.96 -6.14 10.95
CA SER A 167 5.11 -7.03 10.70
C SER A 167 5.55 -7.05 9.23
N LYS A 168 4.72 -6.56 8.31
CA LYS A 168 5.05 -6.41 6.88
C LYS A 168 5.84 -5.14 6.56
N ALA A 169 6.16 -4.31 7.58
CA ALA A 169 7.05 -3.16 7.42
C ALA A 169 8.39 -3.57 6.82
N ILE A 170 8.87 -2.78 5.83
CA ILE A 170 10.12 -3.10 5.13
C ILE A 170 11.29 -3.05 6.13
N GLY A 171 11.98 -4.15 6.28
CA GLY A 171 13.11 -4.28 7.21
C GLY A 171 12.76 -5.06 8.47
N ALA A 172 11.53 -5.02 8.98
CA ALA A 172 11.14 -5.59 10.26
C ALA A 172 11.58 -7.06 10.40
N ARG A 173 11.18 -7.93 9.48
CA ARG A 173 11.54 -9.37 9.52
C ARG A 173 13.04 -9.65 9.55
N TRP A 174 13.85 -8.80 8.92
CA TRP A 174 15.32 -8.99 8.91
C TRP A 174 15.95 -8.44 10.19
N MET A 175 15.40 -7.38 10.78
CA MET A 175 15.80 -6.90 12.11
C MET A 175 15.49 -7.98 13.18
N ILE A 176 14.32 -8.62 13.12
CA ILE A 176 13.98 -9.75 13.98
C ILE A 176 14.97 -10.92 13.77
N ALA A 177 15.27 -11.29 12.52
CA ALA A 177 16.26 -12.33 12.25
C ALA A 177 17.67 -11.98 12.78
N HIS A 178 18.04 -10.69 12.80
CA HIS A 178 19.27 -10.24 13.42
C HIS A 178 19.24 -10.37 14.94
N ILE A 179 18.16 -9.96 15.58
CA ILE A 179 17.95 -10.08 17.04
C ILE A 179 18.04 -11.56 17.47
N GLU A 180 17.52 -12.46 16.66
CA GLU A 180 17.60 -13.92 16.86
C GLU A 180 18.98 -14.52 16.53
N GLY A 181 19.95 -13.72 16.12
CA GLY A 181 21.29 -14.19 15.74
C GLY A 181 21.38 -14.94 14.40
N LYS A 182 20.30 -14.92 13.59
CA LYS A 182 20.20 -15.62 12.30
C LYS A 182 20.77 -14.83 11.12
N MET A 183 21.00 -13.52 11.28
CA MET A 183 21.45 -12.63 10.21
C MET A 183 22.36 -11.53 10.74
N PRO A 184 23.51 -11.23 10.10
CA PRO A 184 24.36 -10.11 10.50
C PRO A 184 23.77 -8.78 10.04
N MET A 185 24.09 -7.68 10.76
CA MET A 185 23.50 -6.36 10.53
C MET A 185 23.78 -5.81 9.12
N HIS A 186 24.95 -6.08 8.54
CA HIS A 186 25.24 -5.61 7.19
C HIS A 186 24.28 -6.21 6.14
N GLU A 187 23.87 -7.49 6.33
CA GLU A 187 22.89 -8.14 5.46
C GLU A 187 21.48 -7.57 5.67
N VAL A 188 21.10 -7.26 6.92
CA VAL A 188 19.83 -6.56 7.22
C VAL A 188 19.78 -5.23 6.45
N ARG A 189 20.87 -4.44 6.51
CA ARG A 189 20.98 -3.17 5.80
C ARG A 189 20.79 -3.35 4.29
N GLU A 190 21.55 -4.25 3.69
CA GLU A 190 21.51 -4.50 2.25
C GLU A 190 20.11 -4.93 1.79
N ARG A 191 19.53 -5.92 2.45
CA ARG A 191 18.18 -6.43 2.11
C ARG A 191 17.10 -5.37 2.26
N THR A 192 17.17 -4.54 3.31
CA THR A 192 16.21 -3.46 3.56
C THR A 192 16.31 -2.38 2.48
N ILE A 193 17.53 -1.97 2.10
CA ILE A 193 17.76 -1.01 1.02
C ILE A 193 17.23 -1.55 -0.32
N VAL A 194 17.54 -2.80 -0.66
CA VAL A 194 17.07 -3.44 -1.90
C VAL A 194 15.53 -3.49 -1.92
N ALA A 195 14.91 -3.93 -0.83
CA ALA A 195 13.45 -4.01 -0.74
C ALA A 195 12.77 -2.63 -0.83
N THR A 196 13.36 -1.59 -0.23
CA THR A 196 12.88 -0.21 -0.31
C THR A 196 12.98 0.32 -1.74
N ARG A 197 14.08 0.05 -2.44
CA ARG A 197 14.24 0.41 -3.87
C ARG A 197 13.21 -0.31 -4.76
N GLN A 198 12.96 -1.59 -4.49
CA GLN A 198 11.93 -2.37 -5.20
C GLN A 198 10.53 -1.81 -4.92
N TYR A 199 10.26 -1.41 -3.68
CA TYR A 199 8.99 -0.77 -3.32
C TYR A 199 8.79 0.56 -4.05
N ALA A 200 9.80 1.43 -4.08
CA ALA A 200 9.77 2.67 -4.82
C ALA A 200 9.59 2.46 -6.35
N LYS A 201 10.20 1.39 -6.91
CA LYS A 201 9.98 1.00 -8.32
C LYS A 201 8.50 0.62 -8.54
N ARG A 202 7.90 -0.18 -7.65
CA ARG A 202 6.48 -0.57 -7.73
C ARG A 202 5.57 0.66 -7.64
N GLN A 203 5.85 1.59 -6.74
CA GLN A 203 5.08 2.85 -6.64
C GLN A 203 5.12 3.65 -7.94
N ARG A 204 6.30 3.88 -8.53
CA ARG A 204 6.42 4.60 -9.81
C ARG A 204 5.67 3.92 -10.94
N THR A 205 5.79 2.59 -11.06
CA THR A 205 5.06 1.82 -12.09
C THR A 205 3.55 1.95 -11.88
N TRP A 206 3.09 1.84 -10.65
CA TRP A 206 1.68 1.93 -10.31
C TRP A 206 1.12 3.34 -10.59
N PHE A 207 1.80 4.39 -10.16
CA PHE A 207 1.40 5.78 -10.42
C PHE A 207 1.33 6.08 -11.91
N ARG A 208 2.34 5.66 -12.67
CA ARG A 208 2.35 5.84 -14.12
C ARG A 208 1.16 5.18 -14.82
N SER A 209 0.74 4.02 -14.35
CA SER A 209 -0.38 3.28 -14.95
C SER A 209 -1.74 3.74 -14.46
N ASN A 210 -1.85 4.26 -13.24
CA ASN A 210 -3.14 4.51 -12.60
C ASN A 210 -3.42 5.99 -12.29
N MET A 211 -2.41 6.87 -12.40
CA MET A 211 -2.48 8.30 -12.10
C MET A 211 -1.82 9.12 -13.20
N ALA A 212 -1.97 8.70 -14.46
CA ALA A 212 -1.41 9.41 -15.61
C ALA A 212 -2.05 10.80 -15.83
N ASP A 213 -3.24 10.99 -15.29
CA ASP A 213 -4.01 12.24 -15.27
C ASP A 213 -3.58 13.23 -14.17
N TRP A 214 -2.70 12.80 -13.25
CA TRP A 214 -2.19 13.68 -12.20
C TRP A 214 -1.00 14.50 -12.68
N GLN A 215 -0.83 15.68 -12.11
CA GLN A 215 0.33 16.54 -12.40
C GLN A 215 1.63 15.85 -11.94
N SER A 216 2.53 15.57 -12.85
CA SER A 216 3.86 15.07 -12.51
C SER A 216 4.79 16.23 -12.16
N LEU A 217 5.37 16.17 -10.96
CA LEU A 217 6.37 17.13 -10.50
C LEU A 217 7.73 16.42 -10.42
N PRO A 218 8.64 16.69 -11.37
CA PRO A 218 9.98 16.12 -11.31
C PRO A 218 10.77 16.69 -10.13
N ILE A 219 11.39 15.79 -9.35
CA ILE A 219 12.24 16.17 -8.23
C ILE A 219 13.70 16.17 -8.70
N SER A 220 14.36 17.35 -8.56
CA SER A 220 15.81 17.49 -8.69
C SER A 220 16.36 18.20 -7.45
N SER A 221 17.67 18.11 -7.26
CA SER A 221 18.36 18.85 -6.17
C SER A 221 18.12 20.36 -6.23
N THR A 222 17.82 20.88 -7.41
CA THR A 222 17.60 22.32 -7.67
C THR A 222 16.15 22.75 -7.37
N ASN A 223 15.16 21.85 -7.51
CA ASN A 223 13.75 22.21 -7.39
C ASN A 223 13.18 22.13 -5.96
N LEU A 224 13.88 21.46 -5.03
CA LEU A 224 13.43 21.35 -3.64
C LEU A 224 13.44 22.71 -2.91
N SER A 225 14.36 23.61 -3.25
CA SER A 225 14.42 24.95 -2.65
C SER A 225 13.28 25.87 -3.12
N THR A 226 12.76 25.65 -4.32
CA THR A 226 11.70 26.48 -4.91
C THR A 226 10.28 25.98 -4.54
N ALA A 227 10.12 24.68 -4.27
CA ALA A 227 8.83 24.09 -3.92
C ALA A 227 8.39 24.35 -2.47
N ILE A 228 9.30 24.81 -1.61
CA ILE A 228 9.04 25.11 -0.20
C ILE A 228 8.61 26.59 0.00
N THR A 229 8.72 27.41 -1.05
CA THR A 229 8.50 28.87 -0.96
C THR A 229 7.16 29.32 -1.60
N CYS A 230 6.27 28.41 -1.97
CA CYS A 230 4.92 28.73 -2.48
C CYS A 230 3.84 28.30 -1.51
#